data_58adf202f16da05f25c42279a90e814d
#
_entry.id   58adf202f16da05f25c42279a90e814d
#
_cell.length_a   1.000
_cell.length_b   1.000
_cell.length_c   1.000
_cell.angle_alpha   90.00
_cell.angle_beta   90.00
_cell.angle_gamma   90.00
#
_symmetry.space_group_name_H-M   'P 1'
#
loop_
_entity.id
_entity.type
_entity.pdbx_description
1 polymer ?
#
loop_
_entity_poly.entity_id
_entity_poly.type
_entity_poly.pdbx_seq_one_letter_code
_entity_poly.pdbx_strand_id
1 'polypeptide(L)'
;GMLTPAIPNWLKESIWSGLRFEEMVSCAKRTMAEVKTKEKPDVIVGLFHSGWDGGIKTPEYDEDASKKVAKEVPGFDIVFFGHDHTPHSSIEKNIVGKDVICLDPANNAQRVAIATLTLRPKTVKGKRQYTVTKATGELVDVKDLKADDAFIQHFQPEIDAVKAWSDQVIGRFENTIYTKDSYFGNSAFNDLILNLELEITKADIAFNAPLLFNASIKAGPITVADMFNLYKYEN
;
A
#
# COMPACT_ATOMS: atom_id res chain seq x y z
N GLY A 1 -11.57 -8.03 -4.76
CA GLY A 1 -10.78 -6.93 -4.18
C GLY A 1 -11.52 -6.27 -3.05
N MET A 2 -10.77 -5.83 -2.06
CA MET A 2 -11.30 -5.06 -0.91
C MET A 2 -10.28 -3.99 -0.53
N LEU A 3 -10.76 -2.90 0.08
CA LEU A 3 -9.89 -1.86 0.62
C LEU A 3 -10.34 -1.49 2.04
N THR A 4 -9.46 -0.85 2.78
CA THR A 4 -9.74 -0.38 4.15
C THR A 4 -10.92 0.58 4.19
N PRO A 5 -11.78 0.50 5.22
CA PRO A 5 -12.86 1.46 5.41
C PRO A 5 -12.41 2.83 5.95
N ALA A 6 -11.13 2.99 6.29
CA ALA A 6 -10.61 4.20 6.94
C ALA A 6 -10.40 5.41 6.00
N ILE A 7 -10.70 5.28 4.71
CA ILE A 7 -10.56 6.35 3.69
C ILE A 7 -11.07 7.73 4.16
N PRO A 8 -12.25 7.84 4.83
CA PRO A 8 -12.75 9.14 5.29
C PRO A 8 -11.87 9.85 6.33
N ASN A 9 -10.93 9.14 6.98
CA ASN A 9 -10.01 9.76 7.94
C ASN A 9 -8.85 10.49 7.27
N TRP A 10 -8.56 10.19 6.01
CA TRP A 10 -7.37 10.72 5.31
C TRP A 10 -7.71 11.66 4.17
N LEU A 11 -8.87 11.47 3.55
CA LEU A 11 -9.25 12.21 2.34
C LEU A 11 -10.42 13.13 2.61
N LYS A 12 -10.42 14.27 1.93
CA LYS A 12 -11.54 15.21 1.96
C LYS A 12 -12.82 14.55 1.44
N GLU A 13 -13.96 14.86 2.04
CA GLU A 13 -15.27 14.32 1.67
C GLU A 13 -15.57 14.47 0.17
N SER A 14 -15.12 15.56 -0.46
CA SER A 14 -15.32 15.78 -1.90
C SER A 14 -14.69 14.70 -2.79
N ILE A 15 -13.68 13.95 -2.30
CA ILE A 15 -12.98 12.89 -3.05
C ILE A 15 -13.75 11.57 -3.00
N TRP A 16 -14.44 11.29 -1.89
CA TRP A 16 -15.17 10.04 -1.68
C TRP A 16 -16.69 10.22 -1.55
N SER A 17 -17.20 11.44 -1.80
CA SER A 17 -18.62 11.74 -1.74
C SER A 17 -19.45 10.79 -2.63
N GLY A 18 -20.54 10.26 -2.07
CA GLY A 18 -21.38 9.24 -2.72
C GLY A 18 -20.89 7.79 -2.55
N LEU A 19 -19.72 7.56 -1.94
CA LEU A 19 -19.26 6.24 -1.56
C LEU A 19 -19.67 5.92 -0.12
N ARG A 20 -19.90 4.64 0.15
CA ARG A 20 -20.13 4.10 1.51
C ARG A 20 -19.04 3.08 1.83
N PHE A 21 -18.40 3.27 2.96
CA PHE A 21 -17.39 2.34 3.47
C PHE A 21 -18.04 1.42 4.51
N GLU A 22 -17.73 0.14 4.42
CA GLU A 22 -18.29 -0.91 5.27
C GLU A 22 -17.15 -1.68 5.94
N GLU A 23 -17.36 -2.13 7.17
CA GLU A 23 -16.41 -2.96 7.90
C GLU A 23 -16.04 -4.20 7.07
N MET A 24 -14.72 -4.50 7.00
CA MET A 24 -14.19 -5.47 6.04
C MET A 24 -14.68 -6.90 6.26
N VAL A 25 -14.82 -7.36 7.50
CA VAL A 25 -15.25 -8.75 7.78
C VAL A 25 -16.71 -8.96 7.35
N SER A 26 -17.57 -8.01 7.65
CA SER A 26 -18.99 -8.04 7.27
C SER A 26 -19.17 -8.01 5.76
N CYS A 27 -18.44 -7.09 5.09
CA CYS A 27 -18.39 -6.98 3.64
C CYS A 27 -17.87 -8.29 3.01
N ALA A 28 -16.78 -8.84 3.54
CA ALA A 28 -16.18 -10.07 3.05
C ALA A 28 -17.12 -11.29 3.22
N LYS A 29 -17.83 -11.42 4.35
CA LYS A 29 -18.82 -12.49 4.57
C LYS A 29 -19.94 -12.45 3.54
N ARG A 30 -20.49 -11.27 3.29
CA ARG A 30 -21.56 -11.06 2.30
C ARG A 30 -21.05 -11.38 0.88
N THR A 31 -19.93 -10.80 0.48
CA THR A 31 -19.33 -11.00 -0.84
C THR A 31 -18.94 -12.46 -1.06
N MET A 32 -18.37 -13.12 -0.05
CA MET A 32 -18.01 -14.55 -0.12
C MET A 32 -19.23 -15.44 -0.37
N ALA A 33 -20.36 -15.17 0.30
CA ALA A 33 -21.59 -15.91 0.09
C ALA A 33 -22.12 -15.74 -1.33
N GLU A 34 -22.06 -14.53 -1.86
CA GLU A 34 -22.47 -14.22 -3.24
C GLU A 34 -21.57 -14.90 -4.27
N VAL A 35 -20.25 -14.78 -4.16
CA VAL A 35 -19.26 -15.41 -5.06
C VAL A 35 -19.41 -16.92 -5.08
N LYS A 36 -19.54 -17.56 -3.93
CA LYS A 36 -19.74 -19.01 -3.84
C LYS A 36 -21.03 -19.48 -4.51
N THR A 37 -22.08 -18.68 -4.40
CA THR A 37 -23.40 -19.05 -4.94
C THR A 37 -23.50 -18.82 -6.44
N LYS A 38 -23.02 -17.67 -6.93
CA LYS A 38 -23.16 -17.25 -8.33
C LYS A 38 -22.04 -17.84 -9.21
N GLU A 39 -20.78 -17.66 -8.80
CA GLU A 39 -19.61 -17.97 -9.63
C GLU A 39 -19.12 -19.41 -9.42
N LYS A 40 -19.30 -19.97 -8.22
CA LYS A 40 -18.89 -21.36 -7.85
C LYS A 40 -17.41 -21.64 -8.17
N PRO A 41 -16.48 -20.77 -7.79
CA PRO A 41 -15.06 -20.93 -8.09
C PRO A 41 -14.46 -22.10 -7.33
N ASP A 42 -13.42 -22.73 -7.92
CA ASP A 42 -12.63 -23.77 -7.27
C ASP A 42 -11.55 -23.18 -6.33
N VAL A 43 -11.10 -21.95 -6.60
CA VAL A 43 -10.10 -21.20 -5.84
C VAL A 43 -10.59 -19.76 -5.64
N ILE A 44 -10.41 -19.22 -4.44
CA ILE A 44 -10.74 -17.83 -4.12
C ILE A 44 -9.50 -17.11 -3.58
N VAL A 45 -9.14 -16.03 -4.24
CA VAL A 45 -8.02 -15.16 -3.88
C VAL A 45 -8.55 -13.81 -3.41
N GLY A 46 -8.13 -13.38 -2.22
CA GLY A 46 -8.34 -12.02 -1.73
C GLY A 46 -7.21 -11.10 -2.21
N LEU A 47 -7.57 -9.89 -2.66
CA LEU A 47 -6.66 -8.79 -2.93
C LEU A 47 -7.10 -7.61 -2.08
N PHE A 48 -6.36 -7.28 -1.03
CA PHE A 48 -6.77 -6.28 -0.05
C PHE A 48 -5.79 -5.11 0.02
N HIS A 49 -6.32 -3.90 0.04
CA HIS A 49 -5.58 -2.71 0.46
C HIS A 49 -5.98 -2.37 1.90
N SER A 50 -5.44 -3.10 2.84
CA SER A 50 -5.61 -3.01 4.30
C SER A 50 -4.47 -3.81 4.91
N GLY A 51 -3.78 -3.27 5.90
CA GLY A 51 -2.66 -3.93 6.55
C GLY A 51 -3.05 -5.19 7.32
N TRP A 52 -2.05 -5.81 7.94
CA TRP A 52 -2.26 -7.07 8.65
C TRP A 52 -3.16 -6.93 9.87
N ASP A 53 -2.76 -6.06 10.82
CA ASP A 53 -3.46 -5.83 12.08
C ASP A 53 -2.91 -4.56 12.73
N GLY A 54 -3.70 -3.54 12.95
CA GLY A 54 -3.24 -2.28 13.52
C GLY A 54 -4.03 -1.09 13.01
N GLY A 55 -3.32 0.03 12.80
CA GLY A 55 -3.90 1.26 12.28
C GLY A 55 -5.00 1.83 13.19
N ILE A 56 -5.91 2.59 12.60
CA ILE A 56 -7.04 3.21 13.30
C ILE A 56 -8.06 2.12 13.67
N LYS A 57 -8.45 2.09 14.94
CA LYS A 57 -9.51 1.21 15.45
C LYS A 57 -10.64 2.04 16.02
N THR A 58 -11.83 1.83 15.49
CA THR A 58 -13.07 2.46 15.96
C THR A 58 -14.07 1.38 16.35
N PRO A 59 -15.18 1.72 17.00
CA PRO A 59 -16.25 0.75 17.25
C PRO A 59 -16.86 0.19 15.97
N GLU A 60 -16.78 0.93 14.85
CA GLU A 60 -17.41 0.61 13.58
C GLU A 60 -16.50 -0.21 12.66
N TYR A 61 -15.17 -0.04 12.74
CA TYR A 61 -14.22 -0.74 11.87
C TYR A 61 -12.78 -0.74 12.39
N ASP A 62 -11.99 -1.67 11.86
CA ASP A 62 -10.52 -1.66 11.93
C ASP A 62 -9.96 -1.23 10.57
N GLU A 63 -8.98 -0.34 10.56
CA GLU A 63 -8.24 0.06 9.35
C GLU A 63 -7.51 -1.12 8.73
N ASP A 64 -6.70 -1.82 9.54
CA ASP A 64 -5.93 -2.99 9.16
C ASP A 64 -6.64 -4.25 9.61
N ALA A 65 -7.39 -4.87 8.70
CA ALA A 65 -8.28 -5.98 9.00
C ALA A 65 -7.99 -7.26 8.19
N SER A 66 -6.87 -7.32 7.43
CA SER A 66 -6.56 -8.47 6.56
C SER A 66 -6.45 -9.78 7.34
N LYS A 67 -5.82 -9.75 8.52
CA LYS A 67 -5.75 -10.89 9.45
C LYS A 67 -7.13 -11.37 9.89
N LYS A 68 -7.97 -10.42 10.27
CA LYS A 68 -9.31 -10.70 10.78
C LYS A 68 -10.19 -11.32 9.69
N VAL A 69 -10.13 -10.78 8.47
CA VAL A 69 -10.83 -11.35 7.31
C VAL A 69 -10.32 -12.75 6.98
N ALA A 70 -9.00 -12.97 6.91
CA ALA A 70 -8.41 -14.28 6.63
C ALA A 70 -8.87 -15.35 7.66
N LYS A 71 -8.96 -14.99 8.92
CA LYS A 71 -9.33 -15.91 10.02
C LYS A 71 -10.83 -16.12 10.16
N GLU A 72 -11.65 -15.08 10.02
CA GLU A 72 -13.07 -15.13 10.33
C GLU A 72 -13.98 -15.37 9.13
N VAL A 73 -13.45 -15.27 7.90
CA VAL A 73 -14.24 -15.44 6.67
C VAL A 73 -13.79 -16.70 5.91
N PRO A 74 -14.45 -17.85 6.10
CA PRO A 74 -14.05 -19.09 5.46
C PRO A 74 -14.31 -19.05 3.95
N GLY A 75 -13.27 -19.38 3.18
CA GLY A 75 -13.41 -19.52 1.72
C GLY A 75 -12.20 -19.04 0.95
N PHE A 76 -11.39 -18.18 1.49
CA PHE A 76 -10.14 -17.79 0.87
C PHE A 76 -9.13 -18.94 0.91
N ASP A 77 -8.40 -19.12 -0.21
CA ASP A 77 -7.22 -19.97 -0.31
C ASP A 77 -5.96 -19.15 -0.13
N ILE A 78 -5.96 -17.93 -0.65
CA ILE A 78 -4.87 -16.97 -0.58
C ILE A 78 -5.46 -15.59 -0.27
N VAL A 79 -4.74 -14.80 0.54
CA VAL A 79 -4.96 -13.36 0.73
C VAL A 79 -3.65 -12.65 0.44
N PHE A 80 -3.61 -11.89 -0.65
CA PHE A 80 -2.59 -10.87 -0.88
C PHE A 80 -3.10 -9.56 -0.29
N PHE A 81 -2.24 -8.88 0.45
CA PHE A 81 -2.63 -7.63 1.10
C PHE A 81 -1.46 -6.63 1.13
N GLY A 82 -1.70 -5.42 1.59
CA GLY A 82 -0.74 -4.34 1.71
C GLY A 82 -1.40 -3.16 2.40
N HIS A 83 -0.77 -2.03 2.48
CA HIS A 83 -1.16 -0.77 3.09
C HIS A 83 -0.23 -0.35 4.25
N ASP A 84 0.08 -1.25 5.17
CA ASP A 84 0.93 -0.97 6.34
C ASP A 84 2.44 -0.94 6.00
N HIS A 85 2.79 -1.19 4.73
CA HIS A 85 4.16 -1.20 4.20
C HIS A 85 5.10 -2.19 4.91
N THR A 86 4.56 -3.20 5.57
CA THR A 86 5.31 -4.17 6.36
C THR A 86 5.31 -5.54 5.67
N PRO A 87 6.48 -6.11 5.33
CA PRO A 87 6.51 -7.41 4.67
C PRO A 87 5.96 -8.50 5.60
N HIS A 88 5.02 -9.30 5.07
CA HIS A 88 4.40 -10.37 5.84
C HIS A 88 4.21 -11.63 5.00
N SER A 89 4.55 -12.78 5.60
CA SER A 89 4.28 -14.09 5.02
C SER A 89 3.88 -15.06 6.12
N SER A 90 2.65 -15.56 6.07
CA SER A 90 2.15 -16.54 7.04
C SER A 90 1.15 -17.52 6.40
N ILE A 91 0.89 -18.61 7.12
CA ILE A 91 -0.23 -19.50 6.88
C ILE A 91 -1.14 -19.42 8.10
N GLU A 92 -2.35 -18.93 7.91
CA GLU A 92 -3.33 -18.77 8.98
C GLU A 92 -4.39 -19.84 8.91
N LYS A 93 -4.85 -20.33 10.07
CA LYS A 93 -6.03 -21.18 10.14
C LYS A 93 -7.28 -20.32 10.33
N ASN A 94 -8.23 -20.47 9.41
CA ASN A 94 -9.53 -19.83 9.57
C ASN A 94 -10.42 -20.57 10.58
N ILE A 95 -11.58 -19.99 10.88
CA ILE A 95 -12.53 -20.51 11.90
C ILE A 95 -13.05 -21.93 11.61
N VAL A 96 -12.89 -22.46 10.39
CA VAL A 96 -13.23 -23.85 10.04
C VAL A 96 -12.00 -24.74 9.94
N GLY A 97 -10.82 -24.27 10.38
CA GLY A 97 -9.57 -25.01 10.43
C GLY A 97 -8.84 -25.14 9.09
N LYS A 98 -9.27 -24.44 8.03
CA LYS A 98 -8.60 -24.46 6.72
C LYS A 98 -7.46 -23.46 6.72
N ASP A 99 -6.32 -23.85 6.10
CA ASP A 99 -5.18 -22.98 5.91
C ASP A 99 -5.47 -21.91 4.83
N VAL A 100 -5.04 -20.69 5.09
CA VAL A 100 -5.09 -19.52 4.20
C VAL A 100 -3.68 -18.95 4.11
N ILE A 101 -3.14 -18.84 2.89
CA ILE A 101 -1.86 -18.16 2.68
C ILE A 101 -2.06 -16.67 2.69
N CYS A 102 -1.28 -15.95 3.51
CA CYS A 102 -1.36 -14.51 3.68
C CYS A 102 -0.01 -13.88 3.33
N LEU A 103 0.02 -13.00 2.34
CA LEU A 103 1.25 -12.41 1.80
C LEU A 103 1.11 -10.91 1.59
N ASP A 104 2.07 -10.15 2.12
CA ASP A 104 2.28 -8.72 1.86
C ASP A 104 3.71 -8.49 1.37
N PRO A 105 3.94 -8.00 0.15
CA PRO A 105 5.28 -7.69 -0.35
C PRO A 105 5.85 -6.37 0.20
N ALA A 106 5.14 -5.67 1.07
CA ALA A 106 5.40 -4.29 1.51
C ALA A 106 5.22 -3.27 0.38
N ASN A 107 6.08 -2.26 0.33
CA ASN A 107 5.96 -1.12 -0.58
C ASN A 107 7.17 -0.98 -1.52
N ASN A 108 7.09 0.01 -2.43
CA ASN A 108 8.17 0.42 -3.35
C ASN A 108 8.65 -0.70 -4.29
N ALA A 109 7.83 -1.70 -4.57
CA ALA A 109 8.17 -2.83 -5.45
C ALA A 109 9.50 -3.52 -5.10
N GLN A 110 9.87 -3.54 -3.82
CA GLN A 110 11.10 -4.21 -3.35
C GLN A 110 10.99 -5.73 -3.38
N ARG A 111 9.74 -6.25 -3.34
CA ARG A 111 9.43 -7.68 -3.32
C ARG A 111 8.26 -8.01 -4.23
N VAL A 112 8.20 -9.26 -4.62
CA VAL A 112 7.04 -9.88 -5.25
C VAL A 112 6.50 -10.97 -4.33
N ALA A 113 5.20 -10.96 -4.07
CA ALA A 113 4.51 -12.02 -3.36
C ALA A 113 4.09 -13.11 -4.35
N ILE A 114 4.52 -14.35 -4.12
CA ILE A 114 4.23 -15.50 -4.97
C ILE A 114 3.48 -16.54 -4.15
N ALA A 115 2.32 -16.97 -4.64
CA ALA A 115 1.59 -18.10 -4.08
C ALA A 115 1.44 -19.20 -5.14
N THR A 116 1.80 -20.43 -4.77
CA THR A 116 1.71 -21.59 -5.64
C THR A 116 0.68 -22.57 -5.11
N LEU A 117 -0.30 -22.92 -5.96
CA LEU A 117 -1.33 -23.89 -5.66
C LEU A 117 -1.17 -25.14 -6.52
N THR A 118 -1.23 -26.31 -5.88
CA THR A 118 -1.38 -27.59 -6.59
C THR A 118 -2.85 -28.00 -6.59
N LEU A 119 -3.41 -28.15 -7.78
CA LEU A 119 -4.82 -28.47 -7.97
C LEU A 119 -5.00 -29.93 -8.40
N ARG A 120 -5.92 -30.64 -7.77
CA ARG A 120 -6.35 -31.98 -8.19
C ARG A 120 -7.70 -31.87 -8.89
N PRO A 121 -7.83 -32.35 -10.15
CA PRO A 121 -9.11 -32.37 -10.82
C PRO A 121 -10.00 -33.48 -10.24
N LYS A 122 -11.30 -33.24 -10.17
CA LYS A 122 -12.35 -34.20 -9.87
C LYS A 122 -13.56 -33.97 -10.77
N THR A 123 -14.32 -35.01 -11.09
CA THR A 123 -15.58 -34.88 -11.82
C THR A 123 -16.74 -35.03 -10.85
N VAL A 124 -17.60 -34.01 -10.77
CA VAL A 124 -18.80 -34.00 -9.92
C VAL A 124 -20.02 -33.73 -10.82
N LYS A 125 -20.94 -34.66 -10.89
CA LYS A 125 -22.15 -34.57 -11.74
C LYS A 125 -21.83 -34.17 -13.20
N GLY A 126 -20.79 -34.79 -13.78
CA GLY A 126 -20.34 -34.54 -15.16
C GLY A 126 -19.59 -33.22 -15.38
N LYS A 127 -19.39 -32.38 -14.35
CA LYS A 127 -18.61 -31.14 -14.41
C LYS A 127 -17.24 -31.32 -13.78
N ARG A 128 -16.20 -30.82 -14.46
CA ARG A 128 -14.84 -30.79 -13.93
C ARG A 128 -14.74 -29.70 -12.87
N GLN A 129 -14.21 -30.04 -11.71
CA GLN A 129 -13.91 -29.18 -10.59
C GLN A 129 -12.48 -29.43 -10.15
N TYR A 130 -11.91 -28.49 -9.37
CA TYR A 130 -10.56 -28.62 -8.82
C TYR A 130 -10.59 -28.49 -7.30
N THR A 131 -9.67 -29.19 -6.65
CA THR A 131 -9.47 -29.10 -5.20
C THR A 131 -8.01 -28.72 -4.96
N VAL A 132 -7.76 -27.71 -4.15
CA VAL A 132 -6.42 -27.35 -3.70
C VAL A 132 -5.90 -28.46 -2.80
N THR A 133 -4.77 -29.07 -3.19
CA THR A 133 -4.11 -30.16 -2.44
C THR A 133 -2.84 -29.71 -1.75
N LYS A 134 -2.21 -28.65 -2.25
CA LYS A 134 -1.05 -28.01 -1.64
C LYS A 134 -1.09 -26.52 -1.96
N ALA A 135 -0.68 -25.72 -1.01
CA ALA A 135 -0.51 -24.29 -1.18
C ALA A 135 0.79 -23.87 -0.50
N THR A 136 1.57 -23.00 -1.15
CA THR A 136 2.79 -22.40 -0.60
C THR A 136 2.82 -20.92 -0.97
N GLY A 137 3.45 -20.12 -0.13
CA GLY A 137 3.63 -18.68 -0.35
C GLY A 137 5.05 -18.26 -0.01
N GLU A 138 5.57 -17.29 -0.75
CA GLU A 138 6.88 -16.71 -0.52
C GLU A 138 6.93 -15.24 -0.94
N LEU A 139 7.86 -14.49 -0.35
CA LEU A 139 8.23 -13.15 -0.76
C LEU A 139 9.63 -13.20 -1.41
N VAL A 140 9.72 -12.71 -2.63
CA VAL A 140 10.97 -12.70 -3.40
C VAL A 140 11.48 -11.28 -3.52
N ASP A 141 12.68 -11.01 -3.00
CA ASP A 141 13.35 -9.72 -3.19
C ASP A 141 13.75 -9.52 -4.65
N VAL A 142 13.49 -8.34 -5.20
CA VAL A 142 13.78 -8.03 -6.62
C VAL A 142 14.90 -7.01 -6.79
N LYS A 143 15.46 -6.48 -5.71
CA LYS A 143 16.48 -5.42 -5.72
C LYS A 143 17.75 -5.75 -6.54
N ASP A 144 18.11 -7.03 -6.58
CA ASP A 144 19.32 -7.50 -7.26
C ASP A 144 19.01 -8.06 -8.67
N LEU A 145 17.76 -7.99 -9.10
CA LEU A 145 17.36 -8.42 -10.43
C LEU A 145 17.67 -7.32 -11.45
N LYS A 146 18.16 -7.74 -12.61
CA LYS A 146 18.33 -6.82 -13.75
C LYS A 146 16.95 -6.43 -14.25
N ALA A 147 16.76 -5.12 -14.53
CA ALA A 147 15.56 -4.64 -15.19
C ALA A 147 15.42 -5.27 -16.59
N ASP A 148 14.19 -5.50 -17.03
CA ASP A 148 13.91 -6.00 -18.38
C ASP A 148 14.28 -4.94 -19.41
N ASP A 149 15.20 -5.31 -20.32
CA ASP A 149 15.73 -4.37 -21.31
C ASP A 149 14.65 -3.89 -22.30
N ALA A 150 13.69 -4.77 -22.67
CA ALA A 150 12.61 -4.40 -23.57
C ALA A 150 11.61 -3.45 -22.90
N PHE A 151 11.34 -3.63 -21.62
CA PHE A 151 10.52 -2.71 -20.84
C PHE A 151 11.18 -1.33 -20.74
N ILE A 152 12.46 -1.28 -20.38
CA ILE A 152 13.20 -0.01 -20.30
C ILE A 152 13.22 0.70 -21.65
N GLN A 153 13.52 -0.02 -22.74
CA GLN A 153 13.52 0.56 -24.08
C GLN A 153 12.16 1.11 -24.50
N HIS A 154 11.08 0.41 -24.15
CA HIS A 154 9.71 0.84 -24.46
C HIS A 154 9.33 2.16 -23.77
N PHE A 155 9.72 2.32 -22.51
CA PHE A 155 9.40 3.49 -21.70
C PHE A 155 10.52 4.54 -21.64
N GLN A 156 11.59 4.39 -22.45
CA GLN A 156 12.72 5.32 -22.41
C GLN A 156 12.31 6.79 -22.68
N PRO A 157 11.39 7.09 -23.63
CA PRO A 157 10.96 8.47 -23.86
C PRO A 157 10.30 9.11 -22.63
N GLU A 158 9.46 8.35 -21.91
CA GLU A 158 8.79 8.82 -20.70
C GLU A 158 9.78 8.97 -19.53
N ILE A 159 10.72 8.04 -19.40
CA ILE A 159 11.80 8.11 -18.41
C ILE A 159 12.64 9.38 -18.64
N ASP A 160 13.04 9.65 -19.89
CA ASP A 160 13.83 10.82 -20.22
C ASP A 160 13.05 12.12 -19.99
N ALA A 161 11.76 12.16 -20.32
CA ALA A 161 10.90 13.32 -20.08
C ALA A 161 10.74 13.62 -18.59
N VAL A 162 10.47 12.60 -17.77
CA VAL A 162 10.37 12.74 -16.30
C VAL A 162 11.71 13.18 -15.72
N LYS A 163 12.81 12.60 -16.18
CA LYS A 163 14.14 12.98 -15.72
C LYS A 163 14.46 14.44 -16.08
N ALA A 164 14.20 14.86 -17.31
CA ALA A 164 14.43 16.24 -17.75
C ALA A 164 13.61 17.25 -16.91
N TRP A 165 12.41 16.88 -16.51
CA TRP A 165 11.58 17.70 -15.62
C TRP A 165 12.10 17.70 -14.18
N SER A 166 12.41 16.55 -13.63
CA SER A 166 12.83 16.41 -12.24
C SER A 166 14.22 16.97 -11.95
N ASP A 167 15.12 17.00 -12.98
CA ASP A 167 16.47 17.56 -12.87
C ASP A 167 16.49 19.11 -13.00
N GLN A 168 15.35 19.76 -13.25
CA GLN A 168 15.30 21.22 -13.31
C GLN A 168 15.71 21.85 -12.00
N VAL A 169 16.67 22.77 -12.06
CA VAL A 169 17.09 23.57 -10.91
C VAL A 169 16.03 24.64 -10.64
N ILE A 170 15.44 24.60 -9.45
CA ILE A 170 14.36 25.50 -9.03
C ILE A 170 14.80 26.51 -7.97
N GLY A 171 15.99 26.37 -7.43
CA GLY A 171 16.50 27.25 -6.41
C GLY A 171 17.88 26.84 -5.91
N ARG A 172 18.26 27.39 -4.76
CA ARG A 172 19.54 27.11 -4.11
C ARG A 172 19.39 27.18 -2.60
N PHE A 173 19.95 26.21 -1.88
CA PHE A 173 20.17 26.30 -0.45
C PHE A 173 21.61 26.71 -0.14
N GLU A 174 21.78 27.66 0.78
CA GLU A 174 23.10 28.06 1.26
C GLU A 174 23.69 27.05 2.24
N ASN A 175 22.82 26.37 3.00
CA ASN A 175 23.21 25.37 3.99
C ASN A 175 22.48 24.05 3.72
N THR A 176 23.10 22.94 4.13
CA THR A 176 22.44 21.62 4.08
C THR A 176 21.26 21.59 5.04
N ILE A 177 20.10 21.13 4.57
CA ILE A 177 18.89 20.95 5.37
C ILE A 177 18.76 19.48 5.71
N TYR A 178 18.50 19.18 6.99
CA TYR A 178 18.27 17.83 7.52
C TYR A 178 16.87 17.71 8.09
N THR A 179 16.11 16.69 7.68
CA THR A 179 14.77 16.47 8.24
C THR A 179 14.81 15.94 9.67
N LYS A 180 15.87 15.23 10.07
CA LYS A 180 16.05 14.70 11.44
C LYS A 180 16.02 15.79 12.53
N ASP A 181 16.40 17.01 12.18
CA ASP A 181 16.46 18.12 13.14
C ASP A 181 15.07 18.56 13.61
N SER A 182 14.01 18.19 12.86
CA SER A 182 12.61 18.47 13.20
C SER A 182 12.07 17.73 14.43
N TYR A 183 12.75 16.71 14.92
CA TYR A 183 12.35 16.00 16.14
C TYR A 183 12.39 16.83 17.41
N PHE A 184 13.24 17.86 17.44
CA PHE A 184 13.61 18.55 18.67
C PHE A 184 13.23 20.03 18.70
N GLY A 185 12.36 20.46 17.81
CA GLY A 185 11.88 21.85 17.75
C GLY A 185 12.21 22.54 16.45
N ASN A 186 12.67 23.78 16.52
CA ASN A 186 12.97 24.57 15.33
C ASN A 186 14.07 23.93 14.49
N SER A 187 13.81 23.85 13.20
CA SER A 187 14.78 23.32 12.24
C SER A 187 14.61 24.04 10.90
N ALA A 188 15.67 24.12 10.12
CA ALA A 188 15.60 24.71 8.79
C ALA A 188 14.56 24.00 7.89
N PHE A 189 14.29 22.71 8.12
CA PHE A 189 13.24 21.98 7.42
C PHE A 189 11.83 22.43 7.84
N ASN A 190 11.55 22.45 9.14
CA ASN A 190 10.25 22.92 9.65
C ASN A 190 10.00 24.36 9.25
N ASP A 191 11.00 25.23 9.40
CA ASP A 191 10.89 26.65 9.06
C ASP A 191 10.61 26.84 7.56
N LEU A 192 11.24 26.05 6.67
CA LEU A 192 10.97 26.08 5.25
C LEU A 192 9.50 25.76 4.95
N ILE A 193 8.97 24.66 5.47
CA ILE A 193 7.60 24.22 5.19
C ILE A 193 6.59 25.20 5.78
N LEU A 194 6.73 25.56 7.07
CA LEU A 194 5.80 26.47 7.74
C LEU A 194 5.79 27.87 7.10
N ASN A 195 6.95 28.38 6.68
CA ASN A 195 7.01 29.68 5.99
C ASN A 195 6.36 29.62 4.61
N LEU A 196 6.53 28.52 3.87
CA LEU A 196 5.84 28.32 2.59
C LEU A 196 4.32 28.26 2.77
N GLU A 197 3.84 27.52 3.77
CA GLU A 197 2.41 27.46 4.11
C GLU A 197 1.84 28.85 4.43
N LEU A 198 2.51 29.61 5.29
CA LEU A 198 2.10 30.99 5.64
C LEU A 198 2.11 31.91 4.41
N GLU A 199 3.14 31.81 3.57
CA GLU A 199 3.25 32.64 2.37
C GLU A 199 2.17 32.33 1.34
N ILE A 200 1.89 31.05 1.10
CA ILE A 200 0.90 30.62 0.10
C ILE A 200 -0.52 30.91 0.56
N THR A 201 -0.83 30.56 1.81
CA THR A 201 -2.20 30.66 2.35
C THR A 201 -2.55 32.04 2.87
N LYS A 202 -1.55 32.86 3.21
CA LYS A 202 -1.69 34.14 3.95
C LYS A 202 -2.39 33.96 5.32
N ALA A 203 -2.26 32.77 5.89
CA ALA A 203 -2.79 32.47 7.23
C ALA A 203 -1.92 33.12 8.32
N ASP A 204 -2.50 33.31 9.50
CA ASP A 204 -1.79 33.83 10.66
C ASP A 204 -0.97 32.76 11.40
N ILE A 205 -1.35 31.49 11.22
CA ILE A 205 -0.72 30.34 11.89
C ILE A 205 -0.64 29.16 10.91
N ALA A 206 0.49 28.45 10.91
CA ALA A 206 0.69 27.22 10.17
C ALA A 206 1.07 26.08 11.10
N PHE A 207 0.64 24.86 10.77
CA PHE A 207 1.01 23.62 11.45
C PHE A 207 1.48 22.60 10.44
N ASN A 208 2.60 21.97 10.69
CA ASN A 208 3.13 20.90 9.85
C ASN A 208 3.58 19.72 10.69
N ALA A 209 3.37 18.51 10.16
CA ALA A 209 3.97 17.29 10.68
C ALA A 209 5.09 16.84 9.73
N PRO A 210 6.36 16.81 10.15
CA PRO A 210 7.43 16.32 9.31
C PRO A 210 7.24 14.81 9.07
N LEU A 211 7.07 14.44 7.80
CA LEU A 211 6.76 13.05 7.40
C LEU A 211 8.01 12.23 7.07
N LEU A 212 9.18 12.86 7.00
CA LEU A 212 10.47 12.23 6.74
C LEU A 212 11.50 12.69 7.76
N PHE A 213 12.22 11.73 8.34
CA PHE A 213 13.21 12.01 9.40
C PHE A 213 14.64 11.57 9.06
N ASN A 214 14.86 11.03 7.87
CA ASN A 214 16.14 10.51 7.44
C ASN A 214 16.61 11.08 6.08
N ALA A 215 16.01 12.17 5.65
CA ALA A 215 16.38 12.85 4.42
C ALA A 215 17.26 14.07 4.67
N SER A 216 18.02 14.47 3.66
CA SER A 216 18.77 15.72 3.64
C SER A 216 18.92 16.23 2.22
N ILE A 217 18.96 17.56 2.05
CA ILE A 217 19.36 18.20 0.82
C ILE A 217 20.63 19.01 1.09
N LYS A 218 21.67 18.77 0.32
CA LYS A 218 22.96 19.46 0.45
C LYS A 218 22.85 20.92 0.04
N ALA A 219 23.70 21.75 0.61
CA ALA A 219 23.92 23.12 0.15
C ALA A 219 24.30 23.12 -1.35
N GLY A 220 23.76 24.05 -2.10
CA GLY A 220 23.96 24.16 -3.54
C GLY A 220 22.67 24.30 -4.32
N PRO A 221 22.69 24.12 -5.64
CA PRO A 221 21.50 24.08 -6.46
C PRO A 221 20.54 22.97 -5.96
N ILE A 222 19.25 23.25 -5.99
CA ILE A 222 18.20 22.27 -5.67
C ILE A 222 17.34 22.05 -6.89
N THR A 223 16.93 20.82 -7.07
CA THR A 223 16.08 20.38 -8.19
C THR A 223 14.67 20.05 -7.74
N VAL A 224 13.77 19.86 -8.69
CA VAL A 224 12.43 19.34 -8.44
C VAL A 224 12.51 18.00 -7.69
N ALA A 225 13.40 17.09 -8.11
CA ALA A 225 13.61 15.78 -7.47
C ALA A 225 14.03 15.91 -5.99
N ASP A 226 14.86 16.90 -5.66
CA ASP A 226 15.29 17.14 -4.28
C ASP A 226 14.09 17.49 -3.38
N MET A 227 13.12 18.25 -3.90
CA MET A 227 11.92 18.61 -3.14
C MET A 227 11.05 17.39 -2.85
N PHE A 228 10.88 16.48 -3.82
CA PHE A 228 10.17 15.21 -3.57
C PHE A 228 10.88 14.33 -2.53
N ASN A 229 12.19 14.40 -2.43
CA ASN A 229 12.92 13.70 -1.39
C ASN A 229 12.76 14.32 0.00
N LEU A 230 12.45 15.62 0.06
CA LEU A 230 12.22 16.33 1.32
C LEU A 230 10.78 16.22 1.79
N TYR A 231 9.81 16.33 0.88
CA TYR A 231 8.38 16.27 1.15
C TYR A 231 7.66 15.50 0.04
N LYS A 232 7.20 14.29 0.35
CA LYS A 232 6.69 13.33 -0.66
C LYS A 232 5.21 13.45 -0.97
N TYR A 233 4.45 14.17 -0.16
CA TYR A 233 2.99 14.14 -0.22
C TYR A 233 2.43 15.46 -0.71
N GLU A 234 1.39 15.37 -1.54
CA GLU A 234 0.71 16.51 -2.17
C GLU A 234 -0.49 17.02 -1.33
N ASN A 235 -0.42 16.98 -0.02
CA ASN A 235 -1.59 17.31 0.84
C ASN A 235 -1.59 18.77 1.26
#